data_579f1b2a822df8a2ec8be3e26f9e48c3
#
_entry.id   579f1b2a822df8a2ec8be3e26f9e48c3
#
_cell.length_a   1.000
_cell.length_b   1.000
_cell.length_c   1.000
_cell.angle_alpha   90.00
_cell.angle_beta   90.00
_cell.angle_gamma   90.00
#
_symmetry.space_group_name_H-M   'P 1'
#
loop_
_entity.id
_entity.type
_entity.pdbx_description
1 polymer ?
#
loop_
_entity_poly.entity_id
_entity_poly.type
_entity_poly.pdbx_seq_one_letter_code
_entity_poly.pdbx_strand_id
1 'polypeptide(L)'
;MNTPSNKTNHYKLLFICLGNICRSPAADAVIHRLVESKELSHKFSIDSAGIGNWHVGDLPDRRMREHGAKRGYNINHIARQFNKVTDFDASDYIIVMDDDNYSEICVQAKNARQRSKVVKMKDFFSRHKGETSVPDPYYGDAKDFEFALDLIE
;
A
#
# COMPACT_ATOMS: atom_id res chain seq x y z
N MET A 1 1.39 29.68 10.82
CA MET A 1 1.71 29.08 10.82
C MET A 1 2.08 28.32 10.98
N ASN A 2 2.21 28.21 10.96
CA ASN A 2 2.72 27.48 11.06
C ASN A 2 2.71 26.58 11.30
N THR A 3 2.94 26.89 11.89
CA THR A 3 2.70 25.74 12.46
C THR A 3 2.55 24.52 11.80
N PRO A 4 2.05 24.59 10.96
CA PRO A 4 1.91 23.36 10.22
C PRO A 4 3.21 22.71 9.86
N SER A 5 4.25 23.45 9.92
CA SER A 5 5.56 22.92 9.57
C SER A 5 5.96 21.72 10.40
N ASN A 6 5.52 21.64 11.65
CA ASN A 6 5.84 20.49 12.50
C ASN A 6 5.14 19.22 12.00
N LYS A 7 3.93 19.38 11.51
CA LYS A 7 3.18 18.24 10.98
C LYS A 7 3.70 17.80 9.62
N THR A 8 4.21 18.75 8.83
CA THR A 8 4.68 18.42 7.49
C THR A 8 5.91 17.54 7.49
N ASN A 9 6.55 17.35 8.64
CA ASN A 9 7.68 16.45 8.75
C ASN A 9 7.26 15.01 9.03
N HIS A 10 5.95 14.75 9.12
CA HIS A 10 5.45 13.40 9.35
C HIS A 10 4.32 13.10 8.37
N TYR A 11 4.45 11.99 7.65
CA TYR A 11 3.48 11.56 6.64
C TYR A 11 2.92 10.20 6.98
N LYS A 12 1.62 10.04 6.77
CA LYS A 12 0.94 8.76 6.96
C LYS A 12 0.57 8.20 5.59
N LEU A 13 1.14 7.05 5.27
CA LEU A 13 0.94 6.35 4.01
C LEU A 13 0.07 5.11 4.25
N LEU A 14 -0.98 4.97 3.46
CA LEU A 14 -1.85 3.81 3.53
C LEU A 14 -1.87 3.12 2.17
N PHE A 15 -1.42 1.88 2.12
CA PHE A 15 -1.39 1.08 0.90
C PHE A 15 -2.65 0.23 0.80
N ILE A 16 -3.29 0.21 -0.36
CA ILE A 16 -4.57 -0.46 -0.57
C ILE A 16 -4.46 -1.48 -1.70
N CYS A 17 -5.00 -2.67 -1.47
CA CYS A 17 -5.29 -3.62 -2.54
C CYS A 17 -6.64 -4.26 -2.25
N LEU A 18 -7.02 -5.27 -3.02
CA LEU A 18 -8.35 -5.85 -2.91
C LEU A 18 -8.58 -6.53 -1.55
N GLY A 19 -7.72 -7.46 -1.18
CA GLY A 19 -7.91 -8.29 0.02
C GLY A 19 -6.95 -8.03 1.17
N ASN A 20 -5.94 -7.18 0.98
CA ASN A 20 -4.91 -6.87 1.97
C ASN A 20 -4.10 -8.10 2.41
N ILE A 21 -3.86 -9.02 1.49
CA ILE A 21 -3.02 -10.20 1.78
C ILE A 21 -1.85 -10.39 0.81
N CYS A 22 -1.80 -9.67 -0.30
CA CYS A 22 -0.69 -9.79 -1.28
C CYS A 22 0.00 -8.46 -1.52
N ARG A 23 -0.59 -7.61 -2.37
CA ARG A 23 0.08 -6.40 -2.87
C ARG A 23 0.29 -5.33 -1.79
N SER A 24 -0.74 -4.96 -1.06
CA SER A 24 -0.60 -3.88 -0.09
C SER A 24 0.26 -4.26 1.12
N PRO A 25 0.18 -5.48 1.69
CA PRO A 25 1.11 -5.81 2.76
C PRO A 25 2.56 -5.94 2.26
N ALA A 26 2.77 -6.30 0.98
CA ALA A 26 4.11 -6.30 0.40
C ALA A 26 4.65 -4.87 0.30
N ALA A 27 3.84 -3.93 -0.19
CA ALA A 27 4.25 -2.53 -0.28
C ALA A 27 4.54 -1.96 1.11
N ASP A 28 3.71 -2.26 2.08
CA ASP A 28 3.91 -1.88 3.48
C ASP A 28 5.31 -2.31 3.95
N ALA A 29 5.64 -3.59 3.76
CA ALA A 29 6.93 -4.13 4.19
C ALA A 29 8.11 -3.51 3.43
N VAL A 30 7.98 -3.34 2.12
CA VAL A 30 9.05 -2.76 1.29
C VAL A 30 9.33 -1.32 1.70
N ILE A 31 8.30 -0.52 1.88
CA ILE A 31 8.48 0.89 2.25
C ILE A 31 8.98 1.02 3.69
N HIS A 32 8.52 0.18 4.61
CA HIS A 32 9.07 0.16 5.97
C HIS A 32 10.58 -0.03 5.93
N ARG A 33 11.04 -1.02 5.17
CA ARG A 33 12.48 -1.30 5.07
C ARG A 33 13.23 -0.15 4.42
N LEU A 34 12.63 0.46 3.39
CA LEU A 34 13.25 1.58 2.71
C LEU A 34 13.46 2.77 3.64
N VAL A 35 12.42 3.16 4.40
CA VAL A 35 12.53 4.31 5.29
C VAL A 35 13.47 4.02 6.47
N GLU A 36 13.53 2.79 6.95
CA GLU A 36 14.49 2.41 7.96
C GLU A 36 15.93 2.52 7.44
N SER A 37 16.16 2.04 6.22
CA SER A 37 17.50 2.08 5.63
C SER A 37 18.00 3.49 5.39
N LYS A 38 17.09 4.45 5.25
CA LYS A 38 17.43 5.87 5.04
C LYS A 38 17.31 6.67 6.32
N GLU A 39 17.07 6.01 7.45
CA GLU A 39 16.90 6.63 8.77
C GLU A 39 15.77 7.67 8.79
N LEU A 40 14.67 7.34 8.09
CA LEU A 40 13.50 8.23 7.98
C LEU A 40 12.26 7.69 8.69
N SER A 41 12.41 6.65 9.51
CA SER A 41 11.26 6.02 10.17
C SER A 41 10.44 6.99 11.01
N HIS A 42 11.08 8.00 11.57
CA HIS A 42 10.40 9.01 12.39
C HIS A 42 9.52 9.95 11.54
N LYS A 43 9.68 9.95 10.23
CA LYS A 43 8.93 10.83 9.32
C LYS A 43 7.75 10.14 8.67
N PHE A 44 7.61 8.83 8.82
CA PHE A 44 6.56 8.08 8.12
C PHE A 44 5.87 7.10 9.06
N SER A 45 4.54 7.10 8.99
CA SER A 45 3.71 6.01 9.53
C SER A 45 3.17 5.25 8.32
N ILE A 46 3.35 3.94 8.29
CA ILE A 46 3.03 3.11 7.14
C ILE A 46 2.06 2.02 7.57
N ASP A 47 0.98 1.88 6.81
CA ASP A 47 -0.05 0.90 7.10
C ASP A 47 -0.63 0.38 5.78
N SER A 48 -1.43 -0.65 5.84
CA SER A 48 -2.13 -1.17 4.67
C SER A 48 -3.51 -1.68 5.04
N ALA A 49 -4.40 -1.72 4.05
CA ALA A 49 -5.78 -2.18 4.24
C ALA A 49 -6.31 -2.74 2.92
N GLY A 50 -7.40 -3.47 3.00
CA GLY A 50 -8.07 -4.02 1.84
C GLY A 50 -9.42 -3.37 1.59
N ILE A 51 -9.86 -3.43 0.34
CA ILE A 51 -11.20 -2.98 -0.01
C ILE A 51 -12.23 -3.94 0.56
N GLY A 52 -11.99 -5.24 0.40
CA GLY A 52 -12.87 -6.26 0.93
C GLY A 52 -12.48 -6.71 2.32
N ASN A 53 -13.36 -7.52 2.93
CA ASN A 53 -13.18 -7.98 4.30
C ASN A 53 -12.96 -9.50 4.40
N TRP A 54 -12.73 -10.16 3.27
CA TRP A 54 -12.65 -11.64 3.25
C TRP A 54 -11.53 -12.22 4.10
N HIS A 55 -10.46 -11.47 4.24
CA HIS A 55 -9.23 -11.92 4.91
C HIS A 55 -8.92 -11.17 6.19
N VAL A 56 -9.86 -10.41 6.72
CA VAL A 56 -9.63 -9.64 7.95
C VAL A 56 -9.16 -10.58 9.06
N GLY A 57 -8.05 -10.21 9.70
CA GLY A 57 -7.43 -11.01 10.74
C GLY A 57 -6.40 -12.01 10.26
N ASP A 58 -6.28 -12.21 8.94
CA ASP A 58 -5.34 -13.18 8.38
C ASP A 58 -3.95 -12.57 8.20
N LEU A 59 -2.94 -13.45 8.22
CA LEU A 59 -1.60 -13.10 7.76
C LEU A 59 -1.62 -12.92 6.23
N PRO A 60 -0.62 -12.24 5.67
CA PRO A 60 -0.49 -12.17 4.22
C PRO A 60 -0.40 -13.56 3.59
N ASP A 61 -0.73 -13.63 2.30
CA ASP A 61 -0.66 -14.87 1.54
C ASP A 61 0.72 -15.52 1.73
N ARG A 62 0.73 -16.82 2.01
CA ARG A 62 1.98 -17.55 2.29
C ARG A 62 3.00 -17.39 1.17
N ARG A 63 2.54 -17.43 -0.09
CA ARG A 63 3.44 -17.31 -1.24
C ARG A 63 4.07 -15.92 -1.28
N MET A 64 3.30 -14.88 -1.00
CA MET A 64 3.84 -13.52 -0.94
C MET A 64 4.86 -13.40 0.19
N ARG A 65 4.58 -13.99 1.35
CA ARG A 65 5.52 -13.98 2.47
C ARG A 65 6.82 -14.69 2.10
N GLU A 66 6.74 -15.85 1.43
CA GLU A 66 7.91 -16.61 1.03
C GLU A 66 8.75 -15.87 -0.01
N HIS A 67 8.10 -15.32 -1.04
CA HIS A 67 8.81 -14.56 -2.08
C HIS A 67 9.44 -13.29 -1.50
N GLY A 68 8.74 -12.61 -0.62
CA GLY A 68 9.28 -11.42 0.04
C GLY A 68 10.46 -11.74 0.93
N ALA A 69 10.39 -12.85 1.67
CA ALA A 69 11.48 -13.26 2.57
C ALA A 69 12.77 -13.50 1.81
N LYS A 70 12.69 -14.05 0.60
CA LYS A 70 13.87 -14.26 -0.25
C LYS A 70 14.55 -12.95 -0.62
N ARG A 71 13.82 -11.85 -0.62
CA ARG A 71 14.36 -10.52 -0.89
C ARG A 71 14.67 -9.75 0.40
N GLY A 72 14.47 -10.38 1.55
CA GLY A 72 14.78 -9.79 2.85
C GLY A 72 13.64 -8.98 3.47
N TYR A 73 12.43 -9.10 2.97
CA TYR A 73 11.27 -8.41 3.54
C TYR A 73 10.51 -9.31 4.49
N ASN A 74 10.06 -8.73 5.60
CA ASN A 74 9.18 -9.42 6.55
C ASN A 74 7.75 -8.93 6.31
N ILE A 75 7.01 -9.67 5.49
CA ILE A 75 5.64 -9.32 5.13
C ILE A 75 4.70 -9.96 6.14
N ASN A 76 4.30 -9.21 7.16
CA ASN A 76 3.58 -9.74 8.31
C ASN A 76 2.37 -8.92 8.75
N HIS A 77 1.93 -7.97 7.95
CA HIS A 77 0.79 -7.13 8.32
C HIS A 77 -0.50 -7.95 8.40
N ILE A 78 -1.22 -7.84 9.52
CA ILE A 78 -2.51 -8.54 9.67
C ILE A 78 -3.57 -7.80 8.87
N ALA A 79 -4.29 -8.52 8.02
CA ALA A 79 -5.25 -7.92 7.11
C ALA A 79 -6.37 -7.19 7.86
N ARG A 80 -6.70 -5.99 7.37
CA ARG A 80 -7.84 -5.22 7.85
C ARG A 80 -8.57 -4.58 6.66
N GLN A 81 -9.81 -4.18 6.87
CA GLN A 81 -10.58 -3.53 5.84
C GLN A 81 -10.41 -2.01 5.91
N PHE A 82 -10.39 -1.36 4.75
CA PHE A 82 -10.39 0.10 4.67
C PHE A 82 -11.66 0.65 5.32
N ASN A 83 -11.50 1.66 6.17
CA ASN A 83 -12.60 2.30 6.88
C ASN A 83 -12.71 3.77 6.42
N LYS A 84 -13.73 4.07 5.62
CA LYS A 84 -13.90 5.41 5.05
C LYS A 84 -14.11 6.51 6.10
N VAL A 85 -14.57 6.14 7.29
CA VAL A 85 -14.84 7.12 8.36
C VAL A 85 -13.54 7.64 8.95
N THR A 86 -12.52 6.79 9.07
CA THR A 86 -11.28 7.14 9.75
C THR A 86 -10.07 7.24 8.82
N ASP A 87 -9.98 6.38 7.81
CA ASP A 87 -8.74 6.27 7.02
C ASP A 87 -8.47 7.46 6.11
N PHE A 88 -9.50 8.08 5.55
CA PHE A 88 -9.27 9.27 4.71
C PHE A 88 -8.64 10.40 5.52
N ASP A 89 -9.15 10.65 6.70
CA ASP A 89 -8.65 11.77 7.52
C ASP A 89 -7.33 11.43 8.18
N ALA A 90 -7.10 10.16 8.52
CA ALA A 90 -5.87 9.74 9.17
C ALA A 90 -4.68 9.66 8.22
N SER A 91 -4.91 9.53 6.91
CA SER A 91 -3.85 9.31 5.93
C SER A 91 -3.54 10.60 5.18
N ASP A 92 -2.27 10.79 4.84
CA ASP A 92 -1.85 11.86 3.93
C ASP A 92 -1.92 11.38 2.48
N TYR A 93 -1.55 10.12 2.25
CA TYR A 93 -1.63 9.49 0.93
C TYR A 93 -2.24 8.11 1.07
N ILE A 94 -3.16 7.80 0.16
CA ILE A 94 -3.78 6.48 0.05
C ILE A 94 -3.36 5.92 -1.30
N ILE A 95 -2.48 4.93 -1.28
CA ILE A 95 -1.79 4.45 -2.48
C ILE A 95 -2.39 3.12 -2.91
N VAL A 96 -3.03 3.12 -4.07
CA VAL A 96 -3.74 1.94 -4.60
C VAL A 96 -2.92 1.25 -5.69
N MET A 97 -3.22 -0.03 -5.93
CA MET A 97 -2.40 -0.88 -6.78
C MET A 97 -2.85 -0.91 -8.24
N ASP A 98 -4.14 -0.70 -8.48
CA ASP A 98 -4.70 -0.75 -9.83
C ASP A 98 -5.89 0.20 -9.96
N ASP A 99 -6.43 0.27 -11.17
CA ASP A 99 -7.54 1.19 -11.46
C ASP A 99 -8.84 0.80 -10.75
N ASP A 100 -9.07 -0.50 -10.55
CA ASP A 100 -10.24 -0.96 -9.80
C ASP A 100 -10.17 -0.52 -8.35
N ASN A 101 -9.00 -0.67 -7.73
CA ASN A 101 -8.78 -0.15 -6.37
C ASN A 101 -9.03 1.36 -6.33
N TYR A 102 -8.53 2.07 -7.32
CA TYR A 102 -8.69 3.53 -7.39
C TYR A 102 -10.16 3.92 -7.39
N SER A 103 -10.93 3.32 -8.29
CA SER A 103 -12.36 3.62 -8.42
C SER A 103 -13.13 3.30 -7.14
N GLU A 104 -12.86 2.13 -6.55
CA GLU A 104 -13.54 1.69 -5.34
C GLU A 104 -13.28 2.63 -4.15
N ILE A 105 -12.06 3.10 -3.99
CA ILE A 105 -11.74 4.00 -2.88
C ILE A 105 -12.26 5.40 -3.15
N CYS A 106 -12.15 5.89 -4.38
CA CYS A 106 -12.64 7.23 -4.72
C CYS A 106 -14.15 7.37 -4.55
N VAL A 107 -14.91 6.30 -4.83
CA VAL A 107 -16.36 6.30 -4.62
C VAL A 107 -16.70 6.50 -3.14
N GLN A 108 -15.87 6.04 -2.24
CA GLN A 108 -16.10 6.16 -0.81
C GLN A 108 -15.72 7.53 -0.24
N ALA A 109 -14.99 8.35 -1.01
CA ALA A 109 -14.61 9.69 -0.57
C ALA A 109 -15.82 10.62 -0.58
N LYS A 110 -15.97 11.41 0.48
CA LYS A 110 -17.11 12.30 0.62
C LYS A 110 -16.91 13.67 0.00
N ASN A 111 -15.68 14.01 -0.39
CA ASN A 111 -15.39 15.33 -0.98
C ASN A 111 -14.11 15.26 -1.82
N ALA A 112 -13.81 16.37 -2.51
CA ALA A 112 -12.65 16.47 -3.38
C ALA A 112 -11.34 16.36 -2.60
N ARG A 113 -11.29 16.87 -1.38
CA ARG A 113 -10.10 16.81 -0.55
C ARG A 113 -9.72 15.37 -0.23
N GLN A 114 -10.70 14.55 0.13
CA GLN A 114 -10.45 13.12 0.39
C GLN A 114 -10.01 12.40 -0.88
N ARG A 115 -10.69 12.67 -2.02
CA ARG A 115 -10.32 12.04 -3.29
C ARG A 115 -8.91 12.40 -3.72
N SER A 116 -8.46 13.62 -3.43
CA SER A 116 -7.13 14.05 -3.82
C SER A 116 -6.00 13.29 -3.12
N LYS A 117 -6.30 12.62 -2.02
CA LYS A 117 -5.31 11.81 -1.30
C LYS A 117 -5.04 10.47 -1.97
N VAL A 118 -5.96 10.01 -2.83
CA VAL A 118 -5.85 8.71 -3.48
C VAL A 118 -4.94 8.83 -4.69
N VAL A 119 -3.86 8.08 -4.68
CA VAL A 119 -2.88 8.06 -5.76
C VAL A 119 -2.59 6.61 -6.16
N LYS A 120 -2.03 6.41 -7.33
CA LYS A 120 -1.77 5.07 -7.86
C LYS A 120 -0.29 4.74 -7.70
N MET A 121 -0.01 3.48 -7.32
CA MET A 121 1.35 3.00 -7.18
C MET A 121 2.16 3.19 -8.47
N LYS A 122 1.53 3.02 -9.63
CA LYS A 122 2.20 3.18 -10.94
C LYS A 122 2.82 4.56 -11.13
N ASP A 123 2.29 5.58 -10.48
CA ASP A 123 2.81 6.95 -10.59
C ASP A 123 4.19 7.09 -9.95
N PHE A 124 4.60 6.11 -9.17
CA PHE A 124 5.88 6.10 -8.49
C PHE A 124 6.86 5.08 -9.07
N PHE A 125 6.49 4.40 -10.18
CA PHE A 125 7.39 3.44 -10.81
C PHE A 125 8.60 4.17 -11.40
N SER A 126 9.79 3.72 -11.04
CA SER A 126 11.03 4.28 -11.59
C SER A 126 11.66 3.38 -12.65
N ARG A 127 11.56 2.06 -12.46
CA ARG A 127 12.17 1.08 -13.36
C ARG A 127 11.20 0.51 -14.39
N HIS A 128 9.90 0.62 -14.12
CA HIS A 128 8.85 -0.01 -14.91
C HIS A 128 7.81 1.01 -15.36
N LYS A 129 8.27 2.13 -15.90
CA LYS A 129 7.38 3.26 -16.25
C LYS A 129 6.31 2.92 -17.28
N GLY A 130 6.52 1.88 -18.08
CA GLY A 130 5.54 1.45 -19.07
C GLY A 130 4.38 0.65 -18.49
N GLU A 131 4.49 0.21 -17.24
CA GLU A 131 3.45 -0.57 -16.60
C GLU A 131 2.38 0.35 -16.02
N THR A 132 1.13 -0.09 -16.08
CA THR A 132 -0.03 0.73 -15.67
C THR A 132 -0.64 0.34 -14.35
N SER A 133 -0.19 -0.77 -13.75
CA SER A 133 -0.72 -1.23 -12.46
C SER A 133 0.21 -2.25 -11.84
N VAL A 134 -0.05 -2.58 -10.56
CA VAL A 134 0.54 -3.75 -9.92
C VAL A 134 -0.52 -4.86 -10.03
N PRO A 135 -0.32 -5.86 -10.90
CA PRO A 135 -1.31 -6.93 -11.07
C PRO A 135 -1.49 -7.76 -9.80
N ASP A 136 -2.68 -8.30 -9.63
CA ASP A 136 -2.99 -9.14 -8.48
C ASP A 136 -2.45 -10.56 -8.72
N PRO A 137 -1.47 -11.03 -7.94
CA PRO A 137 -0.87 -12.35 -8.18
C PRO A 137 -1.65 -13.51 -7.57
N TYR A 138 -2.75 -13.24 -6.86
CA TYR A 138 -3.42 -14.25 -6.03
C TYR A 138 -3.78 -15.54 -6.78
N TYR A 139 -4.28 -15.41 -8.01
CA TYR A 139 -4.64 -16.55 -8.84
C TYR A 139 -3.53 -16.99 -9.80
N GLY A 140 -2.35 -16.41 -9.66
CA GLY A 140 -1.21 -16.69 -10.52
C GLY A 140 -0.22 -17.66 -9.92
N ASP A 141 0.99 -17.65 -10.47
CA ASP A 141 2.08 -18.52 -10.04
C ASP A 141 3.28 -17.70 -9.50
N ALA A 142 4.42 -18.37 -9.31
CA ALA A 142 5.61 -17.73 -8.75
C ALA A 142 6.04 -16.47 -9.54
N LYS A 143 5.92 -16.50 -10.86
CA LYS A 143 6.31 -15.35 -11.69
C LYS A 143 5.46 -14.13 -11.38
N ASP A 144 4.18 -14.35 -11.10
CA ASP A 144 3.25 -13.25 -10.81
C ASP A 144 3.57 -12.60 -9.48
N PHE A 145 3.95 -13.39 -8.47
CA PHE A 145 4.38 -12.85 -7.18
C PHE A 145 5.69 -12.09 -7.32
N GLU A 146 6.66 -12.61 -8.09
CA GLU A 146 7.93 -11.93 -8.32
C GLU A 146 7.72 -10.64 -9.10
N PHE A 147 6.86 -10.65 -10.11
CA PHE A 147 6.58 -9.45 -10.90
C PHE A 147 5.92 -8.36 -10.04
N ALA A 148 4.96 -8.72 -9.20
CA ALA A 148 4.34 -7.76 -8.30
C ALA A 148 5.38 -7.12 -7.38
N LEU A 149 6.28 -7.92 -6.82
CA LEU A 149 7.35 -7.41 -5.97
C LEU A 149 8.32 -6.51 -6.76
N ASP A 150 8.65 -6.88 -8.00
CA ASP A 150 9.49 -6.04 -8.87
C ASP A 150 8.88 -4.65 -9.05
N LEU A 151 7.58 -4.59 -9.28
CA LEU A 151 6.88 -3.31 -9.49
C LEU A 151 6.82 -2.49 -8.20
N ILE A 152 6.63 -3.15 -7.07
CA ILE A 152 6.53 -2.47 -5.77
C ILE A 152 7.87 -1.89 -5.35
N GLU A 153 8.95 -2.61 -5.65
CA GLU A 153 10.29 -2.08 -5.38
C GLU A 153 10.59 -0.89 -6.28
#